data_eb4d0358aa3c95f59e60ec0607c7455a
#
_entry.id   eb4d0358aa3c95f59e60ec0607c7455a
#
_cell.length_a   1.000
_cell.length_b   1.000
_cell.length_c   1.000
_cell.angle_alpha   90.00
_cell.angle_beta   90.00
_cell.angle_gamma   90.00
#
_symmetry.space_group_name_H-M   'P 1'
#
loop_
_entity.id
_entity.type
_entity.pdbx_description
1 polymer ?
#
loop_
_entity_poly.entity_id
_entity_poly.type
_entity_poly.pdbx_seq_one_letter_code
_entity_poly.pdbx_strand_id
1 'polypeptide(L)'
;MMDQVVVTATRTPKLLKDVPIVTRVISEADIKQVDATHIGDLLQSELPGIEFSYSMNQQVSLNMSGFGGNSVLFLVDGERLAGETLDNVDYSRLNMDNVGRIEIVKGAVSSLYGSNAIGGVVNIISRESQEPWSVNLNGRYGAHNEQRYGGSVGFNQGRFNSMTNVQYTSVDAIDLSKGTDNAEVGDYSTIFGNSSLNIKERLVVTAAEGLKFTARAGYFYRERDASESIKDRYRSFSGGLKGNYAVTGADDLELSYAFDQYDKSDYLVPSSRDVRDYSNVQHTLRTLYNHTFSGKHILTVGGDYMRDYLMSYQFTDNGSHTQHTADAFAQFDWNPHRRFNLIAGLRFDHFSAANLSHLSPKLGVMYKVANCSLRASYAGGFRAPTLKEMYMDFYMGNIFMIYGNPDLKPETSHNFSLSAEYMAGRHNFTATGFYNLVDSRITTVWNQELDGQVYTNMSPLQVAGAEANATGRYPCGISWRVSYAYTREMIERGQPLLSSTRPHAATARLAYDKTWKNYGLSIALSGRWLSAVTCDVYTELTSYEQTVRQTYPGYTIWKLSLAQHLWRGMDLTLAVDNLFNYRPGYYYSNSPTTIGTTCSAGISLNLEQFFKSK
;
A
#
# COMPACT_ATOMS: atom_id res chain seq x y z
N MET A 1 12.22 -12.53 13.67
CA MET A 1 11.12 -11.60 13.35
C MET A 1 10.99 -10.46 14.36
N MET A 2 11.05 -10.71 15.66
CA MET A 2 10.77 -9.71 16.71
C MET A 2 11.90 -8.70 16.95
N ASP A 3 13.09 -8.96 16.49
CA ASP A 3 14.24 -8.05 16.60
C ASP A 3 14.41 -7.14 15.38
N GLN A 4 13.38 -7.07 14.51
CA GLN A 4 13.35 -6.13 13.41
C GLN A 4 13.07 -4.71 13.92
N VAL A 5 13.80 -3.74 13.41
CA VAL A 5 13.57 -2.32 13.69
C VAL A 5 12.52 -1.80 12.72
N VAL A 6 11.50 -1.14 13.25
CA VAL A 6 10.43 -0.47 12.49
C VAL A 6 10.40 1.01 12.81
N VAL A 7 9.88 1.79 11.89
CA VAL A 7 9.79 3.26 12.00
C VAL A 7 8.37 3.79 11.81
N THR A 8 7.51 3.05 11.10
CA THR A 8 6.19 3.56 10.65
C THR A 8 5.23 3.86 11.80
N ALA A 9 5.21 3.06 12.85
CA ALA A 9 4.28 3.24 13.97
C ALA A 9 4.65 4.36 14.93
N THR A 10 5.92 4.79 14.95
CA THR A 10 6.47 5.72 15.96
C THR A 10 7.24 6.90 15.38
N ARG A 11 7.52 6.92 14.07
CA ARG A 11 8.46 7.84 13.39
C ARG A 11 9.89 7.81 13.97
N THR A 12 10.16 6.93 14.89
CA THR A 12 11.49 6.67 15.47
C THR A 12 11.84 5.21 15.34
N PRO A 13 13.11 4.84 15.09
CA PRO A 13 13.52 3.44 15.03
C PRO A 13 13.24 2.73 16.36
N LYS A 14 12.45 1.66 16.32
CA LYS A 14 12.08 0.86 17.50
C LYS A 14 12.00 -0.61 17.15
N LEU A 15 12.39 -1.49 18.07
CA LEU A 15 12.20 -2.91 17.85
C LEU A 15 10.71 -3.26 17.82
N LEU A 16 10.29 -4.06 16.85
CA LEU A 16 8.88 -4.44 16.63
C LEU A 16 8.22 -4.98 17.92
N LYS A 17 8.96 -5.77 18.70
CA LYS A 17 8.49 -6.30 19.99
C LYS A 17 8.22 -5.24 21.07
N ASP A 18 8.74 -4.03 20.89
CA ASP A 18 8.63 -2.93 21.84
C ASP A 18 7.66 -1.83 21.39
N VAL A 19 7.03 -2.00 20.22
CA VAL A 19 6.05 -1.06 19.68
C VAL A 19 4.67 -1.30 20.32
N PRO A 20 4.04 -0.28 20.93
CA PRO A 20 2.72 -0.43 21.58
C PRO A 20 1.55 -0.45 20.57
N ILE A 21 1.81 -0.19 19.30
CA ILE A 21 0.82 -0.21 18.23
C ILE A 21 1.04 -1.43 17.36
N VAL A 22 -0.04 -2.13 17.01
CA VAL A 22 0.03 -3.33 16.17
C VAL A 22 0.60 -2.98 14.80
N THR A 23 1.81 -3.47 14.55
CA THR A 23 2.54 -3.27 13.30
C THR A 23 2.85 -4.61 12.67
N ARG A 24 2.52 -4.77 11.40
CA ARG A 24 2.89 -5.93 10.60
C ARG A 24 4.12 -5.60 9.77
N VAL A 25 5.08 -6.52 9.72
CA VAL A 25 6.24 -6.41 8.84
C VAL A 25 6.26 -7.59 7.89
N ILE A 26 6.37 -7.30 6.59
CA ILE A 26 6.65 -8.27 5.53
C ILE A 26 8.12 -8.10 5.19
N SER A 27 8.92 -9.10 5.49
CA SER A 27 10.37 -9.07 5.26
C SER A 27 10.72 -9.41 3.80
N GLU A 28 11.95 -9.09 3.39
CA GLU A 28 12.47 -9.51 2.07
C GLU A 28 12.38 -11.03 1.87
N ALA A 29 12.61 -11.82 2.93
CA ALA A 29 12.46 -13.28 2.88
C ALA A 29 11.00 -13.70 2.63
N ASP A 30 10.02 -13.01 3.25
CA ASP A 30 8.60 -13.26 2.99
C ASP A 30 8.23 -12.93 1.55
N ILE A 31 8.73 -11.81 1.00
CA ILE A 31 8.52 -11.39 -0.39
C ILE A 31 9.03 -12.45 -1.37
N LYS A 32 10.24 -12.94 -1.15
CA LYS A 32 10.85 -14.00 -1.98
C LYS A 32 10.10 -15.32 -1.90
N GLN A 33 9.63 -15.71 -0.71
CA GLN A 33 8.84 -16.95 -0.52
C GLN A 33 7.51 -16.92 -1.27
N VAL A 34 6.80 -15.79 -1.26
CA VAL A 34 5.53 -15.61 -1.99
C VAL A 34 5.77 -15.52 -3.50
N ASP A 35 6.98 -15.17 -3.92
CA ASP A 35 7.33 -14.88 -5.31
C ASP A 35 6.36 -13.84 -5.92
N ALA A 36 6.09 -12.77 -5.14
CA ALA A 36 5.17 -11.72 -5.55
C ALA A 36 5.79 -10.83 -6.62
N THR A 37 5.04 -10.59 -7.68
CA THR A 37 5.46 -9.73 -8.78
C THR A 37 4.99 -8.30 -8.63
N HIS A 38 3.87 -8.08 -7.92
CA HIS A 38 3.35 -6.74 -7.62
C HIS A 38 2.91 -6.64 -6.17
N ILE A 39 2.76 -5.39 -5.72
CA ILE A 39 2.38 -5.09 -4.33
C ILE A 39 1.02 -5.70 -3.96
N GLY A 40 0.06 -5.73 -4.89
CA GLY A 40 -1.26 -6.32 -4.67
C GLY A 40 -1.20 -7.81 -4.35
N ASP A 41 -0.42 -8.59 -5.11
CA ASP A 41 -0.24 -10.03 -4.88
C ASP A 41 0.36 -10.30 -3.50
N LEU A 42 1.39 -9.52 -3.16
CA LEU A 42 2.07 -9.66 -1.87
C LEU A 42 1.12 -9.38 -0.71
N LEU A 43 0.44 -8.22 -0.74
CA LEU A 43 -0.43 -7.81 0.36
C LEU A 43 -1.61 -8.76 0.51
N GLN A 44 -2.23 -9.22 -0.59
CA GLN A 44 -3.32 -10.18 -0.56
C GLN A 44 -2.91 -11.58 -0.05
N SER A 45 -1.66 -11.98 -0.30
CA SER A 45 -1.13 -13.27 0.17
C SER A 45 -0.73 -13.24 1.65
N GLU A 46 -0.34 -12.07 2.16
CA GLU A 46 0.22 -11.91 3.50
C GLU A 46 -0.80 -11.40 4.53
N LEU A 47 -1.84 -10.68 4.08
CA LEU A 47 -2.79 -9.98 4.94
C LEU A 47 -4.22 -10.39 4.61
N PRO A 48 -4.93 -11.07 5.51
CA PRO A 48 -6.35 -11.31 5.33
C PRO A 48 -7.13 -10.00 5.37
N GLY A 49 -8.21 -9.90 4.58
CA GLY A 49 -9.07 -8.71 4.51
C GLY A 49 -8.50 -7.57 3.65
N ILE A 50 -7.45 -7.84 2.86
CA ILE A 50 -7.01 -6.95 1.79
C ILE A 50 -7.41 -7.55 0.45
N GLU A 51 -8.08 -6.73 -0.36
CA GLU A 51 -8.48 -7.08 -1.71
C GLU A 51 -8.06 -5.97 -2.68
N PHE A 52 -7.53 -6.37 -3.82
CA PHE A 52 -7.33 -5.51 -4.98
C PHE A 52 -8.24 -6.01 -6.09
N SER A 53 -8.99 -5.10 -6.68
CA SER A 53 -9.92 -5.39 -7.78
C SER A 53 -9.75 -4.37 -8.89
N TYR A 54 -10.18 -4.71 -10.10
CA TYR A 54 -10.22 -3.77 -11.22
C TYR A 54 -11.61 -3.18 -11.35
N SER A 55 -11.70 -1.86 -11.40
CA SER A 55 -12.93 -1.14 -11.70
C SER A 55 -13.15 -1.04 -13.21
N MET A 56 -14.36 -0.63 -13.62
CA MET A 56 -14.75 -0.45 -15.03
C MET A 56 -13.80 0.46 -15.82
N ASN A 57 -13.16 1.40 -15.16
CA ASN A 57 -12.20 2.34 -15.79
C ASN A 57 -10.76 1.83 -15.78
N GLN A 58 -10.55 0.53 -15.58
CA GLN A 58 -9.24 -0.10 -15.59
C GLN A 58 -8.29 0.37 -14.47
N GLN A 59 -8.82 1.00 -13.43
CA GLN A 59 -8.05 1.35 -12.24
C GLN A 59 -8.11 0.23 -11.20
N VAL A 60 -6.99 0.03 -10.54
CA VAL A 60 -6.90 -0.92 -9.44
C VAL A 60 -7.43 -0.26 -8.17
N SER A 61 -8.47 -0.84 -7.59
CA SER A 61 -9.06 -0.39 -6.34
C SER A 61 -8.61 -1.26 -5.18
N LEU A 62 -8.26 -0.61 -4.07
CA LEU A 62 -7.94 -1.26 -2.80
C LEU A 62 -9.15 -1.29 -1.89
N ASN A 63 -9.39 -2.43 -1.26
CA ASN A 63 -10.18 -2.53 -0.04
C ASN A 63 -9.30 -3.15 1.07
N MET A 64 -9.11 -2.44 2.16
CA MET A 64 -8.42 -2.93 3.35
C MET A 64 -9.36 -2.89 4.54
N SER A 65 -9.99 -4.04 4.83
CA SER A 65 -10.92 -4.19 5.96
C SER A 65 -12.02 -3.11 6.00
N GLY A 66 -12.65 -2.82 4.85
CA GLY A 66 -13.71 -1.82 4.71
C GLY A 66 -13.25 -0.41 4.35
N PHE A 67 -11.94 -0.18 4.23
CA PHE A 67 -11.38 1.12 3.85
C PHE A 67 -10.83 1.09 2.43
N GLY A 68 -11.26 2.05 1.60
CA GLY A 68 -10.78 2.21 0.23
C GLY A 68 -9.40 2.88 0.14
N GLY A 69 -8.90 3.02 -1.08
CA GLY A 69 -7.57 3.57 -1.34
C GLY A 69 -7.34 5.00 -0.86
N ASN A 70 -8.38 5.83 -0.83
CA ASN A 70 -8.33 7.21 -0.31
C ASN A 70 -8.22 7.30 1.22
N SER A 71 -8.42 6.18 1.93
CA SER A 71 -8.33 6.08 3.38
C SER A 71 -7.11 5.31 3.86
N VAL A 72 -6.31 4.74 2.94
CA VAL A 72 -5.10 3.98 3.21
C VAL A 72 -3.91 4.66 2.56
N LEU A 73 -2.96 5.12 3.36
CA LEU A 73 -1.82 5.88 2.89
C LEU A 73 -0.67 4.95 2.48
N PHE A 74 -0.23 5.06 1.22
CA PHE A 74 0.98 4.39 0.72
C PHE A 74 2.18 5.34 0.76
N LEU A 75 3.27 4.85 1.33
CA LEU A 75 4.53 5.57 1.46
C LEU A 75 5.67 4.76 0.83
N VAL A 76 6.66 5.47 0.31
CA VAL A 76 7.97 4.92 -0.05
C VAL A 76 9.03 5.64 0.77
N ASP A 77 9.72 4.90 1.64
CA ASP A 77 10.70 5.43 2.61
C ASP A 77 10.15 6.57 3.50
N GLY A 78 8.85 6.51 3.82
CA GLY A 78 8.16 7.48 4.65
C GLY A 78 7.58 8.70 3.91
N GLU A 79 7.75 8.79 2.58
CA GLU A 79 7.22 9.89 1.76
C GLU A 79 5.97 9.45 0.99
N ARG A 80 4.99 10.36 0.87
CA ARG A 80 3.72 10.12 0.17
C ARG A 80 3.93 10.01 -1.33
N LEU A 81 3.03 9.26 -1.98
CA LEU A 81 2.93 9.20 -3.44
C LEU A 81 1.86 10.19 -3.91
N ALA A 82 2.21 11.03 -4.90
CA ALA A 82 1.26 11.88 -5.62
C ALA A 82 0.47 11.07 -6.66
N GLY A 83 -0.59 11.69 -7.20
CA GLY A 83 -1.31 11.12 -8.34
C GLY A 83 -2.39 10.12 -7.96
N GLU A 84 -3.26 10.51 -7.05
CA GLU A 84 -4.47 9.77 -6.78
C GLU A 84 -5.45 9.94 -7.94
N THR A 85 -5.79 8.84 -8.58
CA THR A 85 -6.85 8.76 -9.59
C THR A 85 -7.93 7.80 -9.09
N LEU A 86 -9.19 8.27 -9.04
CA LEU A 86 -10.34 7.47 -8.59
C LEU A 86 -10.09 6.80 -7.23
N ASP A 87 -9.65 7.61 -6.28
CA ASP A 87 -9.43 7.24 -4.88
C ASP A 87 -8.27 6.24 -4.65
N ASN A 88 -7.42 6.02 -5.65
CA ASN A 88 -6.28 5.11 -5.53
C ASN A 88 -5.02 5.70 -6.16
N VAL A 89 -3.86 5.41 -5.56
CA VAL A 89 -2.57 5.67 -6.20
C VAL A 89 -2.29 4.65 -7.30
N ASP A 90 -1.41 4.97 -8.22
CA ASP A 90 -0.96 3.99 -9.22
C ASP A 90 -0.01 2.96 -8.58
N TYR A 91 -0.56 1.79 -8.22
CA TYR A 91 0.19 0.73 -7.56
C TYR A 91 1.30 0.12 -8.43
N SER A 92 1.27 0.30 -9.75
CA SER A 92 2.33 -0.16 -10.66
C SER A 92 3.65 0.61 -10.50
N ARG A 93 3.62 1.78 -9.84
CA ARG A 93 4.82 2.53 -9.42
C ARG A 93 5.60 1.85 -8.29
N LEU A 94 4.96 0.89 -7.59
CA LEU A 94 5.51 0.19 -6.43
C LEU A 94 6.24 -1.08 -6.89
N ASN A 95 7.48 -0.89 -7.35
CA ASN A 95 8.35 -1.96 -7.81
C ASN A 95 8.81 -2.85 -6.64
N MET A 96 8.63 -4.17 -6.76
CA MET A 96 8.98 -5.15 -5.73
C MET A 96 10.47 -5.50 -5.69
N ASP A 97 11.23 -5.28 -6.77
CA ASP A 97 12.65 -5.69 -6.87
C ASP A 97 13.58 -4.91 -5.93
N ASN A 98 13.17 -3.71 -5.54
CA ASN A 98 13.95 -2.84 -4.64
C ASN A 98 13.38 -2.74 -3.23
N VAL A 99 12.53 -3.67 -2.82
CA VAL A 99 11.90 -3.63 -1.49
C VAL A 99 12.73 -4.43 -0.49
N GLY A 100 13.17 -3.76 0.57
CA GLY A 100 13.84 -4.39 1.71
C GLY A 100 12.83 -4.97 2.72
N ARG A 101 11.76 -4.23 2.98
CA ARG A 101 10.61 -4.68 3.80
C ARG A 101 9.41 -3.77 3.59
N ILE A 102 8.25 -4.24 4.01
CA ILE A 102 7.02 -3.43 4.07
C ILE A 102 6.53 -3.40 5.52
N GLU A 103 6.29 -2.19 6.02
CA GLU A 103 5.73 -1.96 7.35
C GLU A 103 4.27 -1.51 7.21
N ILE A 104 3.35 -2.20 7.88
CA ILE A 104 1.92 -1.95 7.79
C ILE A 104 1.38 -1.68 9.19
N VAL A 105 0.71 -0.53 9.33
CA VAL A 105 -0.05 -0.17 10.54
C VAL A 105 -1.50 -0.09 10.13
N LYS A 106 -2.36 -0.94 10.70
CA LYS A 106 -3.80 -0.91 10.47
C LYS A 106 -4.50 0.01 11.46
N GLY A 107 -5.59 0.63 11.02
CA GLY A 107 -6.33 1.63 11.78
C GLY A 107 -5.74 3.04 11.69
N ALA A 108 -6.35 4.00 12.36
CA ALA A 108 -5.99 5.40 12.23
C ALA A 108 -4.56 5.70 12.72
N VAL A 109 -3.76 6.31 11.86
CA VAL A 109 -2.41 6.81 12.15
C VAL A 109 -2.22 8.26 11.72
N SER A 110 -3.33 8.99 11.59
CA SER A 110 -3.33 10.40 11.19
C SER A 110 -2.53 11.30 12.13
N SER A 111 -2.40 10.93 13.40
CA SER A 111 -1.54 11.65 14.36
C SER A 111 -0.05 11.69 13.99
N LEU A 112 0.40 10.84 13.05
CA LEU A 112 1.77 10.83 12.55
C LEU A 112 1.86 11.24 11.09
N TYR A 113 0.87 10.86 10.28
CA TYR A 113 0.94 10.99 8.83
C TYR A 113 -0.10 11.95 8.25
N GLY A 114 -1.00 12.52 9.08
CA GLY A 114 -2.03 13.46 8.67
C GLY A 114 -3.18 12.81 7.91
N SER A 115 -3.76 13.55 6.96
CA SER A 115 -4.92 13.12 6.16
C SER A 115 -4.68 11.79 5.42
N ASN A 116 -5.76 11.06 5.12
CA ASN A 116 -5.80 9.82 4.35
C ASN A 116 -5.23 8.58 5.07
N ALA A 117 -4.97 8.66 6.38
CA ALA A 117 -4.45 7.56 7.18
C ALA A 117 -5.50 7.02 8.20
N ILE A 118 -6.78 6.98 7.81
CA ILE A 118 -7.89 6.48 8.62
C ILE A 118 -7.88 4.95 8.69
N GLY A 119 -7.74 4.29 7.55
CA GLY A 119 -7.71 2.83 7.42
C GLY A 119 -6.35 2.23 7.74
N GLY A 120 -5.28 2.99 7.59
CA GLY A 120 -3.92 2.57 7.89
C GLY A 120 -2.86 3.17 7.01
N VAL A 121 -1.63 2.68 7.19
CA VAL A 121 -0.45 3.07 6.41
C VAL A 121 0.29 1.82 5.94
N VAL A 122 0.67 1.81 4.68
CA VAL A 122 1.58 0.83 4.05
C VAL A 122 2.84 1.55 3.64
N ASN A 123 3.94 1.32 4.35
CA ASN A 123 5.23 1.97 4.09
C ASN A 123 6.22 0.97 3.50
N ILE A 124 6.64 1.23 2.28
CA ILE A 124 7.58 0.41 1.53
C ILE A 124 8.97 0.96 1.78
N ILE A 125 9.82 0.17 2.44
CA ILE A 125 11.20 0.55 2.75
C ILE A 125 12.12 -0.03 1.70
N SER A 126 12.84 0.86 1.01
CA SER A 126 13.79 0.49 -0.04
C SER A 126 14.99 -0.28 0.51
N ARG A 127 15.55 -1.15 -0.31
CA ARG A 127 16.77 -1.89 -0.01
C ARG A 127 17.98 -0.95 -0.01
N GLU A 128 18.95 -1.23 0.87
CA GLU A 128 20.29 -0.65 0.85
C GLU A 128 21.31 -1.70 0.39
N SER A 129 22.37 -1.27 -0.29
CA SER A 129 23.49 -2.17 -0.63
C SER A 129 24.19 -2.61 0.66
N GLN A 130 24.37 -3.91 0.83
CA GLN A 130 25.10 -4.48 1.96
C GLN A 130 26.55 -4.81 1.60
N GLU A 131 26.79 -5.07 0.32
CA GLU A 131 28.09 -5.50 -0.22
C GLU A 131 28.86 -4.28 -0.77
N PRO A 132 30.21 -4.34 -0.79
CA PRO A 132 31.03 -3.26 -1.36
C PRO A 132 30.63 -2.88 -2.79
N TRP A 133 30.24 -3.86 -3.58
CA TRP A 133 29.55 -3.71 -4.85
C TRP A 133 28.61 -4.90 -5.08
N SER A 134 27.53 -4.70 -5.79
CA SER A 134 26.62 -5.77 -6.19
C SER A 134 25.97 -5.42 -7.52
N VAL A 135 25.82 -6.40 -8.39
CA VAL A 135 25.03 -6.28 -9.63
C VAL A 135 24.12 -7.48 -9.71
N ASN A 136 22.83 -7.23 -9.74
CA ASN A 136 21.82 -8.25 -9.91
C ASN A 136 21.06 -7.99 -11.20
N LEU A 137 20.84 -9.04 -11.98
CA LEU A 137 20.05 -9.03 -13.20
C LEU A 137 18.95 -10.07 -13.04
N ASN A 138 17.74 -9.76 -13.46
CA ASN A 138 16.63 -10.69 -13.44
C ASN A 138 15.80 -10.61 -14.73
N GLY A 139 15.25 -11.75 -15.11
CA GLY A 139 14.32 -11.88 -16.22
C GLY A 139 13.23 -12.88 -15.84
N ARG A 140 11.98 -12.59 -16.22
CA ARG A 140 10.82 -13.47 -15.97
C ARG A 140 9.89 -13.44 -17.18
N TYR A 141 9.33 -14.59 -17.48
CA TYR A 141 8.30 -14.77 -18.49
C TYR A 141 7.09 -15.50 -17.88
N GLY A 142 5.89 -15.03 -18.18
CA GLY A 142 4.66 -15.58 -17.61
C GLY A 142 3.52 -15.67 -18.63
N ALA A 143 2.34 -16.01 -18.13
CA ALA A 143 1.12 -16.06 -18.90
C ALA A 143 0.77 -14.68 -19.48
N HIS A 144 -0.05 -14.63 -20.53
CA HIS A 144 -0.41 -13.40 -21.24
C HIS A 144 0.79 -12.61 -21.76
N ASN A 145 1.83 -13.35 -22.18
CA ASN A 145 3.09 -12.75 -22.65
C ASN A 145 3.70 -11.77 -21.62
N GLU A 146 3.45 -12.01 -20.32
CA GLU A 146 4.07 -11.17 -19.29
C GLU A 146 5.59 -11.32 -19.36
N GLN A 147 6.25 -10.21 -19.56
CA GLN A 147 7.70 -10.10 -19.60
C GLN A 147 8.15 -9.11 -18.54
N ARG A 148 9.12 -9.50 -17.72
CA ARG A 148 9.71 -8.63 -16.72
C ARG A 148 11.23 -8.75 -16.82
N TYR A 149 11.89 -7.61 -16.95
CA TYR A 149 13.34 -7.52 -16.96
C TYR A 149 13.77 -6.49 -15.92
N GLY A 150 14.68 -6.85 -15.05
CA GLY A 150 15.15 -5.99 -13.99
C GLY A 150 16.67 -6.06 -13.83
N GLY A 151 17.19 -5.02 -13.23
CA GLY A 151 18.59 -4.98 -12.83
C GLY A 151 18.77 -4.00 -11.67
N SER A 152 19.75 -4.32 -10.81
CA SER A 152 20.17 -3.41 -9.76
C SER A 152 21.69 -3.37 -9.66
N VAL A 153 22.19 -2.16 -9.38
CA VAL A 153 23.62 -1.91 -9.10
C VAL A 153 23.70 -1.31 -7.71
N GLY A 154 24.41 -1.97 -6.82
CA GLY A 154 24.67 -1.53 -5.46
C GLY A 154 26.14 -1.22 -5.24
N PHE A 155 26.40 -0.19 -4.44
CA PHE A 155 27.73 0.19 -4.02
C PHE A 155 27.69 0.59 -2.54
N ASN A 156 28.58 0.02 -1.72
CA ASN A 156 28.69 0.34 -0.30
C ASN A 156 30.15 0.35 0.12
N GLN A 157 30.78 1.52 0.04
CA GLN A 157 32.18 1.64 0.38
C GLN A 157 32.48 2.99 1.07
N GLY A 158 33.16 2.91 2.20
CA GLY A 158 33.54 4.08 2.96
C GLY A 158 32.33 4.90 3.45
N ARG A 159 32.17 6.11 2.94
CA ARG A 159 31.10 7.03 3.31
C ARG A 159 29.88 6.99 2.38
N PHE A 160 29.94 6.18 1.33
CA PHE A 160 28.94 6.15 0.27
C PHE A 160 28.20 4.82 0.24
N ASN A 161 26.88 4.88 0.15
CA ASN A 161 26.03 3.74 -0.17
C ASN A 161 25.08 4.19 -1.29
N SER A 162 25.08 3.47 -2.42
CA SER A 162 24.21 3.75 -3.56
C SER A 162 23.51 2.47 -3.98
N MET A 163 22.25 2.60 -4.43
CA MET A 163 21.45 1.52 -4.97
C MET A 163 20.61 2.04 -6.12
N THR A 164 21.02 1.73 -7.33
CA THR A 164 20.23 1.96 -8.55
C THR A 164 19.42 0.72 -8.88
N ASN A 165 18.16 0.90 -9.25
CA ASN A 165 17.28 -0.18 -9.69
C ASN A 165 16.56 0.23 -10.97
N VAL A 166 16.51 -0.66 -11.95
CA VAL A 166 15.77 -0.48 -13.22
C VAL A 166 14.90 -1.71 -13.42
N GLN A 167 13.61 -1.50 -13.76
CA GLN A 167 12.69 -2.57 -14.09
C GLN A 167 11.82 -2.19 -15.27
N TYR A 168 11.71 -3.08 -16.24
CA TYR A 168 10.75 -3.04 -17.33
C TYR A 168 9.77 -4.18 -17.19
N THR A 169 8.49 -3.91 -17.41
CA THR A 169 7.42 -4.91 -17.40
C THR A 169 6.52 -4.69 -18.61
N SER A 170 6.07 -5.77 -19.24
CA SER A 170 5.08 -5.74 -20.32
C SER A 170 4.14 -6.92 -20.14
N VAL A 171 2.85 -6.73 -20.40
CA VAL A 171 1.82 -7.76 -20.37
C VAL A 171 0.77 -7.46 -21.42
N ASP A 172 0.32 -8.50 -22.13
CA ASP A 172 -0.76 -8.40 -23.10
C ASP A 172 -2.13 -8.27 -22.40
N ALA A 173 -3.14 -7.85 -23.13
CA ALA A 173 -4.50 -7.75 -22.62
C ALA A 173 -5.03 -9.10 -22.14
N ILE A 174 -5.77 -9.08 -21.01
CA ILE A 174 -6.36 -10.26 -20.40
C ILE A 174 -7.89 -10.17 -20.54
N ASP A 175 -8.45 -11.06 -21.31
CA ASP A 175 -9.89 -11.19 -21.48
C ASP A 175 -10.45 -12.10 -20.38
N LEU A 176 -11.06 -11.51 -19.37
CA LEU A 176 -11.62 -12.22 -18.21
C LEU A 176 -12.91 -12.99 -18.57
N SER A 177 -13.59 -12.65 -19.66
CA SER A 177 -14.78 -13.35 -20.13
C SER A 177 -14.48 -14.80 -20.53
N LYS A 178 -13.26 -15.07 -20.99
CA LYS A 178 -12.80 -16.44 -21.29
C LYS A 178 -12.69 -17.34 -20.07
N GLY A 179 -12.74 -16.78 -18.88
CA GLY A 179 -12.75 -17.54 -17.61
C GLY A 179 -14.14 -17.82 -17.08
N THR A 180 -15.21 -17.27 -17.66
CA THR A 180 -16.59 -17.41 -17.21
C THR A 180 -17.44 -18.08 -18.27
N ASP A 181 -18.41 -18.91 -17.84
CA ASP A 181 -19.41 -19.50 -18.75
C ASP A 181 -20.53 -18.50 -19.13
N ASN A 182 -20.49 -17.27 -18.61
CA ASN A 182 -21.49 -16.22 -18.84
C ASN A 182 -21.10 -15.31 -20.01
N ALA A 183 -21.84 -15.44 -21.11
CA ALA A 183 -21.71 -14.58 -22.30
C ALA A 183 -22.23 -13.13 -22.11
N GLU A 184 -22.76 -12.81 -20.93
CA GLU A 184 -23.31 -11.46 -20.62
C GLU A 184 -22.28 -10.46 -20.10
N VAL A 185 -21.02 -10.84 -20.05
CA VAL A 185 -19.94 -9.97 -19.58
C VAL A 185 -19.49 -9.12 -20.76
N GLY A 186 -19.98 -7.90 -20.87
CA GLY A 186 -19.66 -6.96 -21.95
C GLY A 186 -18.18 -6.53 -22.00
N ASP A 187 -17.85 -5.51 -22.75
CA ASP A 187 -16.50 -4.99 -23.04
C ASP A 187 -15.66 -4.64 -21.78
N TYR A 188 -16.25 -4.62 -20.59
CA TYR A 188 -15.59 -4.36 -19.31
C TYR A 188 -14.84 -5.56 -18.71
N SER A 189 -14.88 -6.71 -19.36
CA SER A 189 -14.21 -7.94 -18.91
C SER A 189 -12.74 -8.00 -19.28
N THR A 190 -12.21 -7.04 -20.03
CA THR A 190 -10.83 -7.03 -20.50
C THR A 190 -9.96 -6.13 -19.62
N ILE A 191 -8.88 -6.68 -19.05
CA ILE A 191 -7.78 -5.88 -18.49
C ILE A 191 -6.86 -5.50 -19.63
N PHE A 192 -6.65 -4.20 -19.86
CA PHE A 192 -5.86 -3.73 -20.98
C PHE A 192 -4.38 -4.11 -20.84
N GLY A 193 -3.77 -4.44 -21.97
CA GLY A 193 -2.33 -4.65 -22.05
C GLY A 193 -1.59 -3.36 -21.68
N ASN A 194 -0.45 -3.52 -21.04
CA ASN A 194 0.37 -2.38 -20.65
C ASN A 194 1.86 -2.72 -20.61
N SER A 195 2.66 -1.68 -20.73
CA SER A 195 4.11 -1.75 -20.47
C SER A 195 4.52 -0.65 -19.51
N SER A 196 5.52 -0.91 -18.68
CA SER A 196 6.04 0.08 -17.73
C SER A 196 7.56 0.01 -17.58
N LEU A 197 8.17 1.17 -17.33
CA LEU A 197 9.57 1.33 -16.96
C LEU A 197 9.64 2.04 -15.62
N ASN A 198 10.41 1.49 -14.69
CA ASN A 198 10.64 2.04 -13.37
C ASN A 198 12.14 2.15 -13.11
N ILE A 199 12.62 3.36 -12.82
CA ILE A 199 14.03 3.63 -12.49
C ILE A 199 14.05 4.30 -11.13
N LYS A 200 14.85 3.79 -10.20
CA LYS A 200 15.00 4.36 -8.86
C LYS A 200 16.47 4.39 -8.48
N GLU A 201 16.86 5.48 -7.86
CA GLU A 201 18.17 5.67 -7.24
C GLU A 201 18.01 6.07 -5.79
N ARG A 202 18.86 5.53 -4.94
CA ARG A 202 19.01 5.93 -3.56
C ARG A 202 20.49 6.04 -3.23
N LEU A 203 20.95 7.25 -2.91
CA LEU A 203 22.30 7.57 -2.50
C LEU A 203 22.32 7.99 -1.04
N VAL A 204 23.20 7.40 -0.26
CA VAL A 204 23.44 7.76 1.12
C VAL A 204 24.89 8.17 1.28
N VAL A 205 25.12 9.33 1.91
CA VAL A 205 26.45 9.88 2.18
C VAL A 205 26.58 10.16 3.67
N THR A 206 27.51 9.49 4.34
CA THR A 206 27.91 9.81 5.72
C THR A 206 28.97 10.93 5.66
N ALA A 207 28.53 12.18 5.78
CA ALA A 207 29.40 13.35 5.62
C ALA A 207 30.37 13.52 6.79
N ALA A 208 29.89 13.25 8.01
CA ALA A 208 30.68 13.27 9.24
C ALA A 208 30.09 12.27 10.24
N GLU A 209 30.74 12.10 11.38
CA GLU A 209 30.16 11.35 12.50
C GLU A 209 28.83 12.00 12.93
N GLY A 210 27.77 11.20 12.98
CA GLY A 210 26.43 11.68 13.30
C GLY A 210 25.71 12.45 12.17
N LEU A 211 26.34 12.75 11.02
CA LEU A 211 25.71 13.48 9.92
C LEU A 211 25.60 12.62 8.66
N LYS A 212 24.36 12.34 8.27
CA LYS A 212 24.01 11.48 7.13
C LYS A 212 23.06 12.21 6.19
N PHE A 213 23.36 12.18 4.90
CA PHE A 213 22.46 12.66 3.85
C PHE A 213 21.96 11.48 3.03
N THR A 214 20.67 11.52 2.69
CA THR A 214 20.06 10.55 1.79
C THR A 214 19.39 11.32 0.65
N ALA A 215 19.83 11.07 -0.58
CA ALA A 215 19.19 11.57 -1.79
C ALA A 215 18.45 10.41 -2.50
N ARG A 216 17.29 10.73 -3.08
CA ARG A 216 16.49 9.78 -3.86
C ARG A 216 16.07 10.43 -5.16
N ALA A 217 15.99 9.63 -6.22
CA ALA A 217 15.43 10.01 -7.51
C ALA A 217 14.65 8.83 -8.09
N GLY A 218 13.58 9.12 -8.78
CA GLY A 218 12.76 8.10 -9.42
C GLY A 218 12.14 8.61 -10.71
N TYR A 219 12.09 7.75 -11.70
CA TYR A 219 11.34 7.94 -12.92
C TYR A 219 10.46 6.72 -13.15
N PHE A 220 9.19 6.96 -13.47
CA PHE A 220 8.24 5.94 -13.85
C PHE A 220 7.54 6.34 -15.15
N TYR A 221 7.42 5.39 -16.06
CA TYR A 221 6.64 5.49 -17.28
C TYR A 221 5.75 4.26 -17.42
N ARG A 222 4.49 4.45 -17.79
CA ARG A 222 3.58 3.37 -18.19
C ARG A 222 2.77 3.79 -19.40
N GLU A 223 2.64 2.87 -20.35
CA GLU A 223 1.74 2.98 -21.49
C GLU A 223 0.73 1.84 -21.42
N ARG A 224 -0.54 2.15 -21.60
CA ARG A 224 -1.66 1.20 -21.58
C ARG A 224 -2.48 1.36 -22.86
N ASP A 225 -2.84 0.25 -23.49
CA ASP A 225 -3.63 0.22 -24.71
C ASP A 225 -5.12 0.40 -24.38
N ALA A 226 -5.62 1.64 -24.37
CA ALA A 226 -7.03 1.94 -24.08
C ALA A 226 -7.93 1.60 -25.27
N SER A 227 -7.45 1.83 -26.50
CA SER A 227 -8.11 1.44 -27.75
C SER A 227 -7.09 1.39 -28.89
N GLU A 228 -7.51 1.00 -30.10
CA GLU A 228 -6.65 1.06 -31.29
C GLU A 228 -6.16 2.48 -31.63
N SER A 229 -6.92 3.50 -31.23
CA SER A 229 -6.64 4.92 -31.56
C SER A 229 -6.10 5.73 -30.38
N ILE A 230 -6.19 5.23 -29.16
CA ILE A 230 -5.79 5.96 -27.93
C ILE A 230 -5.00 5.02 -27.03
N LYS A 231 -3.85 5.53 -26.54
CA LYS A 231 -3.08 4.92 -25.48
C LYS A 231 -3.03 5.86 -24.27
N ASP A 232 -3.28 5.34 -23.08
CA ASP A 232 -3.04 6.08 -21.85
C ASP A 232 -1.55 6.05 -21.51
N ARG A 233 -0.94 7.21 -21.31
CA ARG A 233 0.44 7.36 -20.89
C ARG A 233 0.53 8.00 -19.52
N TYR A 234 1.25 7.36 -18.64
CA TYR A 234 1.49 7.83 -17.28
C TYR A 234 2.98 8.08 -17.09
N ARG A 235 3.33 9.22 -16.50
CA ARG A 235 4.72 9.59 -16.19
C ARG A 235 4.80 10.08 -14.75
N SER A 236 5.83 9.65 -14.03
CA SER A 236 6.11 10.19 -12.71
C SER A 236 7.59 10.51 -12.58
N PHE A 237 7.84 11.65 -11.95
CA PHE A 237 9.15 12.08 -11.50
C PHE A 237 9.08 12.25 -9.99
N SER A 238 9.96 11.57 -9.26
CA SER A 238 10.04 11.69 -7.81
C SER A 238 11.46 11.97 -7.37
N GLY A 239 11.60 12.66 -6.26
CA GLY A 239 12.92 12.97 -5.70
C GLY A 239 12.82 13.41 -4.26
N GLY A 240 13.95 13.39 -3.57
CA GLY A 240 14.01 13.86 -2.20
C GLY A 240 15.42 13.94 -1.67
N LEU A 241 15.59 14.82 -0.71
CA LEU A 241 16.82 14.99 0.04
C LEU A 241 16.49 15.00 1.52
N LYS A 242 17.16 14.14 2.29
CA LYS A 242 17.01 14.02 3.74
C LYS A 242 18.37 14.17 4.41
N GLY A 243 18.45 15.05 5.40
CA GLY A 243 19.58 15.16 6.32
C GLY A 243 19.19 14.65 7.70
N ASN A 244 19.97 13.74 8.24
CA ASN A 244 19.86 13.29 9.63
C ASN A 244 21.11 13.70 10.37
N TYR A 245 20.96 14.38 11.50
CA TYR A 245 22.05 14.85 12.33
C TYR A 245 21.86 14.45 13.79
N ALA A 246 22.67 13.53 14.28
CA ALA A 246 22.81 13.24 15.71
C ALA A 246 23.57 14.38 16.36
N VAL A 247 22.83 15.36 16.89
CA VAL A 247 23.39 16.57 17.52
C VAL A 247 24.17 16.20 18.79
N THR A 248 23.62 15.29 19.54
CA THR A 248 24.25 14.67 20.72
C THR A 248 23.91 13.18 20.76
N GLY A 249 24.39 12.45 21.76
CA GLY A 249 23.96 11.05 21.98
C GLY A 249 22.48 10.90 22.39
N ALA A 250 21.79 12.00 22.66
CA ALA A 250 20.39 12.04 23.06
C ALA A 250 19.48 12.80 22.07
N ASP A 251 20.04 13.55 21.15
CA ASP A 251 19.34 14.49 20.29
C ASP A 251 19.57 14.18 18.82
N ASP A 252 18.50 13.92 18.08
CA ASP A 252 18.49 13.70 16.64
C ASP A 252 17.63 14.74 15.92
N LEU A 253 18.15 15.34 14.87
CA LEU A 253 17.44 16.24 13.98
C LEU A 253 17.34 15.65 12.58
N GLU A 254 16.15 15.64 12.01
CA GLU A 254 15.90 15.32 10.60
C GLU A 254 15.32 16.53 9.89
N LEU A 255 15.86 16.86 8.73
CA LEU A 255 15.27 17.79 7.77
C LEU A 255 15.15 17.07 6.45
N SER A 256 13.96 17.07 5.86
CA SER A 256 13.74 16.43 4.55
C SER A 256 12.89 17.29 3.63
N TYR A 257 13.22 17.23 2.35
CA TYR A 257 12.43 17.73 1.24
C TYR A 257 12.11 16.57 0.32
N ALA A 258 10.85 16.46 -0.10
CA ALA A 258 10.38 15.47 -1.07
C ALA A 258 9.57 16.17 -2.18
N PHE A 259 9.71 15.64 -3.38
CA PHE A 259 8.99 16.03 -4.57
C PHE A 259 8.44 14.79 -5.25
N ASP A 260 7.18 14.82 -5.66
CA ASP A 260 6.56 13.78 -6.49
C ASP A 260 5.59 14.45 -7.49
N GLN A 261 5.76 14.11 -8.75
CA GLN A 261 4.89 14.51 -9.86
C GLN A 261 4.34 13.28 -10.54
N TYR A 262 3.05 13.29 -10.84
CA TYR A 262 2.38 12.24 -11.60
C TYR A 262 1.50 12.86 -12.66
N ASP A 263 1.79 12.55 -13.92
CA ASP A 263 1.08 13.03 -15.10
C ASP A 263 0.37 11.89 -15.82
N LYS A 264 -0.85 12.15 -16.31
CA LYS A 264 -1.55 11.32 -17.31
C LYS A 264 -1.70 12.09 -18.59
N SER A 265 -1.57 11.41 -19.72
CA SER A 265 -1.88 11.95 -21.06
C SER A 265 -2.51 10.88 -21.93
N ASP A 266 -3.40 11.31 -22.82
CA ASP A 266 -3.92 10.52 -23.90
C ASP A 266 -3.01 10.68 -25.13
N TYR A 267 -2.43 9.58 -25.58
CA TYR A 267 -1.68 9.55 -26.83
C TYR A 267 -2.60 9.15 -27.97
N LEU A 268 -2.86 10.11 -28.84
CA LEU A 268 -3.69 9.92 -30.05
C LEU A 268 -2.84 9.28 -31.13
N VAL A 269 -3.00 7.98 -31.36
CA VAL A 269 -2.20 7.19 -32.32
C VAL A 269 -2.25 7.74 -33.73
N PRO A 270 -3.42 8.11 -34.30
CA PRO A 270 -3.50 8.60 -35.70
C PRO A 270 -2.74 9.90 -35.94
N SER A 271 -2.67 10.78 -34.93
CA SER A 271 -2.00 12.09 -35.02
C SER A 271 -0.62 12.12 -34.38
N SER A 272 -0.20 11.03 -33.74
CA SER A 272 1.05 10.93 -32.96
C SER A 272 1.19 12.06 -31.92
N ARG A 273 0.08 12.47 -31.30
CA ARG A 273 0.02 13.60 -30.39
C ARG A 273 -0.25 13.14 -28.95
N ASP A 274 0.56 13.58 -28.00
CA ASP A 274 0.31 13.48 -26.56
C ASP A 274 -0.52 14.67 -26.08
N VAL A 275 -1.65 14.41 -25.43
CA VAL A 275 -2.51 15.42 -24.80
C VAL A 275 -2.53 15.15 -23.30
N ARG A 276 -1.80 15.97 -22.53
CA ARG A 276 -1.79 15.86 -21.07
C ARG A 276 -3.11 16.38 -20.51
N ASP A 277 -3.82 15.53 -19.81
CA ASP A 277 -5.15 15.79 -19.25
C ASP A 277 -5.18 15.82 -17.71
N TYR A 278 -4.10 15.35 -17.07
CA TYR A 278 -3.96 15.31 -15.62
C TYR A 278 -2.50 15.53 -15.19
N SER A 279 -2.28 16.31 -14.14
CA SER A 279 -0.97 16.49 -13.50
C SER A 279 -1.15 16.79 -12.02
N ASN A 280 -0.61 15.94 -11.15
CA ASN A 280 -0.53 16.18 -9.73
C ASN A 280 0.93 16.36 -9.30
N VAL A 281 1.23 17.46 -8.64
CA VAL A 281 2.58 17.82 -8.21
C VAL A 281 2.59 18.14 -6.72
N GLN A 282 3.34 17.36 -5.95
CA GLN A 282 3.48 17.54 -4.51
C GLN A 282 4.91 17.90 -4.13
N HIS A 283 5.04 18.92 -3.28
CA HIS A 283 6.27 19.29 -2.61
C HIS A 283 6.05 19.22 -1.10
N THR A 284 6.89 18.49 -0.40
CA THR A 284 6.80 18.32 1.05
C THR A 284 8.11 18.72 1.70
N LEU A 285 8.05 19.59 2.69
CA LEU A 285 9.16 19.94 3.59
C LEU A 285 8.81 19.40 4.98
N ARG A 286 9.73 18.67 5.61
CA ARG A 286 9.56 18.08 6.95
C ARG A 286 10.71 18.42 7.85
N THR A 287 10.39 18.71 9.10
CA THR A 287 11.36 18.80 10.19
C THR A 287 10.94 17.88 11.33
N LEU A 288 11.89 17.12 11.87
CA LEU A 288 11.67 16.21 13.00
C LEU A 288 12.83 16.35 13.98
N TYR A 289 12.49 16.50 15.26
CA TYR A 289 13.44 16.49 16.35
C TYR A 289 13.07 15.43 17.37
N ASN A 290 14.05 14.61 17.76
CA ASN A 290 13.92 13.59 18.78
C ASN A 290 14.87 13.90 19.94
N HIS A 291 14.34 13.82 21.17
CA HIS A 291 15.15 13.89 22.38
C HIS A 291 14.92 12.64 23.25
N THR A 292 16.00 12.00 23.63
CA THR A 292 15.97 10.78 24.48
C THR A 292 16.33 11.11 25.92
N PHE A 293 15.31 11.16 26.79
CA PHE A 293 15.49 11.36 28.23
C PHE A 293 15.96 10.09 28.91
N SER A 294 16.98 10.19 29.76
CA SER A 294 17.49 9.07 30.57
C SER A 294 17.78 7.81 29.75
N GLY A 295 18.12 7.95 28.47
CA GLY A 295 18.44 6.87 27.55
C GLY A 295 17.26 5.94 27.18
N LYS A 296 16.00 6.31 27.49
CA LYS A 296 14.85 5.40 27.29
C LYS A 296 13.50 6.05 26.95
N HIS A 297 13.26 7.30 27.38
CA HIS A 297 12.03 8.01 27.05
C HIS A 297 12.29 8.92 25.85
N ILE A 298 11.42 8.92 24.86
CA ILE A 298 11.66 9.68 23.63
C ILE A 298 10.54 10.70 23.46
N LEU A 299 10.93 11.98 23.34
CA LEU A 299 10.06 13.03 22.85
C LEU A 299 10.37 13.26 21.37
N THR A 300 9.37 13.16 20.54
CA THR A 300 9.42 13.48 19.11
C THR A 300 8.55 14.70 18.86
N VAL A 301 9.11 15.74 18.27
CA VAL A 301 8.39 16.95 17.84
C VAL A 301 8.70 17.19 16.38
N GLY A 302 7.72 17.57 15.60
CA GLY A 302 7.94 17.83 14.18
C GLY A 302 6.79 18.58 13.54
N GLY A 303 6.96 18.87 12.26
CA GLY A 303 5.95 19.46 11.42
C GLY A 303 6.27 19.25 9.96
N ASP A 304 5.25 19.21 9.15
CA ASP A 304 5.32 19.10 7.70
C ASP A 304 4.65 20.34 7.06
N TYR A 305 5.18 20.77 5.94
CA TYR A 305 4.52 21.68 5.03
C TYR A 305 4.44 21.03 3.66
N MET A 306 3.24 20.93 3.10
CA MET A 306 3.00 20.35 1.78
C MET A 306 2.28 21.35 0.89
N ARG A 307 2.80 21.53 -0.33
CA ARG A 307 2.09 22.16 -1.44
C ARG A 307 1.64 21.08 -2.41
N ASP A 308 0.35 20.97 -2.61
CA ASP A 308 -0.29 20.02 -3.54
C ASP A 308 -0.97 20.81 -4.67
N TYR A 309 -0.49 20.62 -5.90
CA TYR A 309 -1.02 21.20 -7.12
C TYR A 309 -1.66 20.11 -7.97
N LEU A 310 -2.89 20.34 -8.40
CA LEU A 310 -3.62 19.44 -9.28
C LEU A 310 -4.17 20.19 -10.48
N MET A 311 -3.81 19.72 -11.68
CA MET A 311 -4.35 20.15 -12.96
C MET A 311 -5.15 19.01 -13.56
N SER A 312 -6.34 19.30 -14.04
CA SER A 312 -7.18 18.35 -14.77
C SER A 312 -8.10 19.10 -15.75
N TYR A 313 -8.37 18.49 -16.91
CA TYR A 313 -9.41 18.97 -17.82
C TYR A 313 -10.82 18.94 -17.21
N GLN A 314 -11.00 18.20 -16.13
CA GLN A 314 -12.26 18.05 -15.39
C GLN A 314 -12.55 19.24 -14.44
N PHE A 315 -11.61 20.16 -14.27
CA PHE A 315 -11.87 21.43 -13.60
C PHE A 315 -12.49 22.42 -14.58
N THR A 316 -13.76 22.74 -14.36
CA THR A 316 -14.55 23.58 -15.27
C THR A 316 -14.26 25.08 -15.06
N ASP A 317 -13.63 25.46 -13.95
CA ASP A 317 -13.32 26.85 -13.61
C ASP A 317 -11.96 27.33 -14.13
N ASN A 318 -10.85 26.88 -13.52
CA ASN A 318 -9.49 27.38 -13.81
C ASN A 318 -8.53 26.31 -14.37
N GLY A 319 -8.98 25.09 -14.61
CA GLY A 319 -8.17 23.96 -15.06
C GLY A 319 -7.14 23.46 -14.03
N SER A 320 -6.98 24.14 -12.89
CA SER A 320 -6.06 23.70 -11.83
C SER A 320 -6.36 24.32 -10.48
N HIS A 321 -6.08 23.58 -9.42
CA HIS A 321 -6.18 24.03 -8.03
C HIS A 321 -4.90 23.73 -7.25
N THR A 322 -4.66 24.50 -6.19
CA THR A 322 -3.54 24.30 -5.27
C THR A 322 -4.02 24.29 -3.83
N GLN A 323 -3.53 23.33 -3.06
CA GLN A 323 -3.74 23.25 -1.63
C GLN A 323 -2.40 23.33 -0.89
N HIS A 324 -2.39 24.08 0.20
CA HIS A 324 -1.29 24.11 1.15
C HIS A 324 -1.74 23.43 2.43
N THR A 325 -0.93 22.51 2.92
CA THR A 325 -1.14 21.86 4.22
C THR A 325 0.04 22.21 5.12
N ALA A 326 -0.26 22.68 6.31
CA ALA A 326 0.75 22.92 7.35
C ALA A 326 0.34 22.17 8.61
N ASP A 327 1.29 21.54 9.27
CA ASP A 327 1.01 20.79 10.48
C ASP A 327 2.13 20.88 11.50
N ALA A 328 1.78 20.56 12.73
CA ALA A 328 2.73 20.36 13.81
C ALA A 328 2.27 19.20 14.69
N PHE A 329 3.21 18.38 15.15
CA PHE A 329 2.91 17.27 16.03
C PHE A 329 3.94 17.09 17.12
N ALA A 330 3.50 16.48 18.22
CA ALA A 330 4.34 16.04 19.31
C ALA A 330 3.92 14.63 19.75
N GLN A 331 4.89 13.81 20.08
CA GLN A 331 4.70 12.46 20.60
C GLN A 331 5.67 12.16 21.73
N PHE A 332 5.17 11.59 22.81
CA PHE A 332 6.01 11.15 23.92
C PHE A 332 5.90 9.63 24.09
N ASP A 333 7.04 8.96 24.00
CA ASP A 333 7.21 7.51 24.19
C ASP A 333 7.79 7.28 25.60
N TRP A 334 6.93 6.93 26.53
CA TRP A 334 7.27 6.76 27.93
C TRP A 334 7.53 5.28 28.27
N ASN A 335 8.75 4.97 28.67
CA ASN A 335 9.24 3.64 29.01
C ASN A 335 9.67 3.58 30.48
N PRO A 336 8.75 3.68 31.50
CA PRO A 336 9.14 3.72 32.90
C PRO A 336 9.73 2.40 33.38
N HIS A 337 9.29 1.30 32.80
CA HIS A 337 9.71 -0.04 33.17
C HIS A 337 9.80 -0.95 31.92
N ARG A 338 10.66 -1.98 31.94
CA ARG A 338 10.84 -2.92 30.80
C ARG A 338 9.56 -3.65 30.35
N ARG A 339 8.55 -3.74 31.25
CA ARG A 339 7.27 -4.39 30.97
C ARG A 339 6.18 -3.43 30.55
N PHE A 340 6.39 -2.12 30.68
CA PHE A 340 5.37 -1.12 30.41
C PHE A 340 5.90 -0.06 29.45
N ASN A 341 5.15 0.20 28.42
CA ASN A 341 5.37 1.30 27.49
C ASN A 341 4.04 2.03 27.24
N LEU A 342 4.09 3.34 27.24
CA LEU A 342 3.00 4.23 26.87
C LEU A 342 3.49 5.21 25.82
N ILE A 343 2.73 5.37 24.75
CA ILE A 343 2.95 6.38 23.75
C ILE A 343 1.71 7.29 23.67
N ALA A 344 1.93 8.59 23.77
CA ALA A 344 0.88 9.60 23.60
C ALA A 344 1.32 10.61 22.55
N GLY A 345 0.44 11.00 21.66
CA GLY A 345 0.73 11.93 20.60
C GLY A 345 -0.45 12.82 20.25
N LEU A 346 -0.16 13.97 19.71
CA LEU A 346 -1.12 14.95 19.24
C LEU A 346 -0.57 15.61 17.98
N ARG A 347 -1.42 15.80 16.98
CA ARG A 347 -1.11 16.50 15.75
C ARG A 347 -2.21 17.50 15.41
N PHE A 348 -1.82 18.68 14.98
CA PHE A 348 -2.66 19.70 14.42
C PHE A 348 -2.35 19.88 12.95
N ASP A 349 -3.36 19.85 12.09
CA ASP A 349 -3.28 20.06 10.65
C ASP A 349 -4.14 21.24 10.22
N HIS A 350 -3.66 22.02 9.25
CA HIS A 350 -4.42 23.09 8.60
C HIS A 350 -4.34 22.95 7.08
N PHE A 351 -5.49 23.02 6.41
CA PHE A 351 -5.68 22.88 4.96
C PHE A 351 -6.23 24.18 4.38
N SER A 352 -5.50 24.77 3.42
CA SER A 352 -5.88 26.09 2.88
C SER A 352 -7.09 26.07 1.96
N ALA A 353 -7.28 25.02 1.12
CA ALA A 353 -8.34 25.02 0.10
C ALA A 353 -9.74 25.03 0.71
N ALA A 354 -9.98 24.21 1.74
CA ALA A 354 -11.25 24.16 2.45
C ALA A 354 -11.24 25.01 3.73
N ASN A 355 -10.16 25.74 4.03
CA ASN A 355 -9.94 26.48 5.29
C ASN A 355 -10.24 25.62 6.54
N LEU A 356 -9.78 24.38 6.52
CA LEU A 356 -10.07 23.38 7.55
C LEU A 356 -8.88 23.20 8.49
N SER A 357 -9.18 23.02 9.77
CA SER A 357 -8.20 22.60 10.76
C SER A 357 -8.69 21.39 11.53
N HIS A 358 -7.78 20.47 11.85
CA HIS A 358 -8.11 19.26 12.59
C HIS A 358 -7.04 18.90 13.63
N LEU A 359 -7.49 18.29 14.74
CA LEU A 359 -6.65 17.82 15.83
C LEU A 359 -6.77 16.29 15.94
N SER A 360 -5.66 15.58 15.77
CA SER A 360 -5.59 14.11 15.78
C SER A 360 -4.83 13.61 17.03
N PRO A 361 -5.53 13.13 18.08
CA PRO A 361 -4.90 12.52 19.25
C PRO A 361 -4.56 11.05 19.01
N LYS A 362 -3.58 10.55 19.78
CA LYS A 362 -3.17 9.14 19.80
C LYS A 362 -2.73 8.73 21.19
N LEU A 363 -3.13 7.52 21.59
CA LEU A 363 -2.68 6.88 22.81
C LEU A 363 -2.45 5.39 22.56
N GLY A 364 -1.30 4.88 22.96
CA GLY A 364 -0.98 3.45 22.89
C GLY A 364 -0.34 2.97 24.17
N VAL A 365 -0.78 1.84 24.68
CA VAL A 365 -0.25 1.21 25.90
C VAL A 365 0.15 -0.22 25.59
N MET A 366 1.30 -0.63 26.08
CA MET A 366 1.74 -2.02 26.04
C MET A 366 2.18 -2.49 27.43
N TYR A 367 1.73 -3.69 27.78
CA TYR A 367 2.15 -4.36 29.00
C TYR A 367 2.63 -5.79 28.69
N LYS A 368 3.84 -6.12 29.17
CA LYS A 368 4.48 -7.43 28.96
C LYS A 368 4.42 -8.28 30.20
N VAL A 369 3.86 -9.49 30.08
CA VAL A 369 3.78 -10.49 31.13
C VAL A 369 4.37 -11.80 30.60
N ALA A 370 5.52 -12.20 31.14
CA ALA A 370 6.25 -13.37 30.64
C ALA A 370 6.43 -13.31 29.11
N ASN A 371 5.89 -14.27 28.39
CA ASN A 371 5.95 -14.36 26.93
C ASN A 371 4.75 -13.71 26.22
N CYS A 372 3.89 -13.01 26.98
CA CYS A 372 2.71 -12.35 26.45
C CYS A 372 2.91 -10.82 26.41
N SER A 373 2.51 -10.19 25.32
CA SER A 373 2.44 -8.73 25.17
C SER A 373 1.00 -8.32 24.91
N LEU A 374 0.43 -7.54 25.83
CA LEU A 374 -0.90 -6.96 25.69
C LEU A 374 -0.76 -5.52 25.21
N ARG A 375 -1.54 -5.13 24.20
CA ARG A 375 -1.56 -3.78 23.64
C ARG A 375 -2.98 -3.25 23.59
N ALA A 376 -3.14 -1.98 23.91
CA ALA A 376 -4.37 -1.23 23.72
C ALA A 376 -4.02 0.09 23.04
N SER A 377 -4.78 0.50 22.06
CA SER A 377 -4.58 1.80 21.43
C SER A 377 -5.89 2.49 21.06
N TYR A 378 -5.82 3.82 21.09
CA TYR A 378 -6.81 4.74 20.56
C TYR A 378 -6.11 5.71 19.62
N ALA A 379 -6.74 6.02 18.49
CA ALA A 379 -6.29 7.04 17.59
C ALA A 379 -7.47 7.77 16.94
N GLY A 380 -7.44 9.10 16.99
CA GLY A 380 -8.25 9.95 16.14
C GLY A 380 -7.61 10.03 14.77
N GLY A 381 -8.43 9.90 13.72
CA GLY A 381 -8.01 10.05 12.35
C GLY A 381 -8.89 11.06 11.62
N PHE A 382 -8.42 11.54 10.50
CA PHE A 382 -9.23 12.36 9.62
C PHE A 382 -8.79 12.23 8.16
N ARG A 383 -9.68 12.63 7.25
CA ARG A 383 -9.40 12.81 5.84
C ARG A 383 -10.00 14.15 5.39
N ALA A 384 -9.14 15.05 4.93
CA ALA A 384 -9.58 16.28 4.30
C ALA A 384 -10.20 15.96 2.93
N PRO A 385 -11.21 16.72 2.46
CA PRO A 385 -11.68 16.65 1.09
C PRO A 385 -10.54 16.88 0.12
N THR A 386 -10.47 16.11 -0.94
CA THR A 386 -9.47 16.28 -2.01
C THR A 386 -9.87 17.40 -2.96
N LEU A 387 -8.91 17.97 -3.68
CA LEU A 387 -9.22 18.97 -4.73
C LEU A 387 -10.17 18.42 -5.79
N LYS A 388 -10.10 17.11 -6.08
CA LYS A 388 -11.02 16.42 -6.97
C LYS A 388 -12.45 16.46 -6.42
N GLU A 389 -12.65 16.03 -5.19
CA GLU A 389 -13.97 15.97 -4.55
C GLU A 389 -14.63 17.34 -4.41
N MET A 390 -13.82 18.39 -4.28
CA MET A 390 -14.33 19.77 -4.15
C MET A 390 -14.64 20.44 -5.49
N TYR A 391 -13.85 20.20 -6.54
CA TYR A 391 -13.85 21.10 -7.70
C TYR A 391 -13.96 20.39 -9.06
N MET A 392 -13.86 19.06 -9.16
CA MET A 392 -13.99 18.37 -10.46
C MET A 392 -15.45 18.09 -10.82
N ASP A 393 -15.82 18.39 -12.05
CA ASP A 393 -17.05 17.96 -12.70
C ASP A 393 -16.69 17.04 -13.86
N PHE A 394 -17.14 15.80 -13.85
CA PHE A 394 -16.71 14.83 -14.86
C PHE A 394 -17.74 13.76 -15.18
N TYR A 395 -17.73 13.30 -16.44
CA TYR A 395 -18.54 12.17 -16.88
C TYR A 395 -17.93 10.84 -16.44
N MET A 396 -18.71 10.05 -15.71
CA MET A 396 -18.36 8.67 -15.40
C MET A 396 -18.75 7.77 -16.58
N GLY A 397 -17.75 7.34 -17.34
CA GLY A 397 -17.94 6.41 -18.45
C GLY A 397 -18.91 6.89 -19.55
N ASN A 398 -19.15 8.19 -19.70
CA ASN A 398 -20.17 8.80 -20.54
C ASN A 398 -21.62 8.41 -20.19
N ILE A 399 -21.86 7.97 -18.94
CA ILE A 399 -23.18 7.54 -18.47
C ILE A 399 -23.88 8.65 -17.70
N PHE A 400 -23.20 9.27 -16.73
CA PHE A 400 -23.72 10.36 -15.90
C PHE A 400 -22.60 11.29 -15.42
N MET A 401 -23.00 12.49 -14.96
CA MET A 401 -22.05 13.45 -14.36
C MET A 401 -21.80 13.16 -12.89
N ILE A 402 -20.58 13.43 -12.45
CA ILE A 402 -20.22 13.55 -11.03
C ILE A 402 -19.77 14.99 -10.79
N TYR A 403 -20.37 15.65 -9.82
CA TYR A 403 -20.13 17.04 -9.47
C TYR A 403 -19.33 17.15 -8.18
N GLY A 404 -18.31 18.01 -8.19
CA GLY A 404 -17.57 18.41 -7.01
C GLY A 404 -18.45 19.24 -6.03
N ASN A 405 -18.01 19.31 -4.77
CA ASN A 405 -18.70 20.10 -3.75
C ASN A 405 -17.69 20.81 -2.84
N PRO A 406 -17.54 22.14 -2.97
CA PRO A 406 -16.62 22.92 -2.14
C PRO A 406 -17.00 22.98 -0.65
N ASP A 407 -18.27 22.67 -0.29
CA ASP A 407 -18.78 22.75 1.08
C ASP A 407 -18.55 21.45 1.88
N LEU A 408 -17.78 20.51 1.36
CA LEU A 408 -17.46 19.26 2.03
C LEU A 408 -16.74 19.49 3.37
N LYS A 409 -17.18 18.75 4.38
CA LYS A 409 -16.53 18.66 5.69
C LYS A 409 -15.52 17.50 5.68
N PRO A 410 -14.45 17.57 6.51
CA PRO A 410 -13.54 16.44 6.64
C PRO A 410 -14.25 15.22 7.23
N GLU A 411 -13.84 14.04 6.78
CA GLU A 411 -14.15 12.81 7.50
C GLU A 411 -13.34 12.77 8.79
N THR A 412 -13.95 12.36 9.87
CA THR A 412 -13.25 12.14 11.15
C THR A 412 -13.42 10.71 11.60
N SER A 413 -12.46 10.18 12.31
CA SER A 413 -12.56 8.79 12.78
C SER A 413 -12.03 8.60 14.19
N HIS A 414 -12.62 7.61 14.88
CA HIS A 414 -12.18 7.10 16.16
C HIS A 414 -11.85 5.61 16.02
N ASN A 415 -10.59 5.28 16.17
CA ASN A 415 -10.10 3.91 16.10
C ASN A 415 -9.72 3.41 17.49
N PHE A 416 -10.24 2.26 17.88
CA PHE A 416 -9.88 1.52 19.09
C PHE A 416 -9.34 0.15 18.70
N SER A 417 -8.22 -0.27 19.29
CA SER A 417 -7.72 -1.62 19.10
C SER A 417 -7.20 -2.24 20.40
N LEU A 418 -7.41 -3.54 20.52
CA LEU A 418 -6.87 -4.39 21.60
C LEU A 418 -6.15 -5.56 20.95
N SER A 419 -4.95 -5.88 21.41
CA SER A 419 -4.16 -6.98 20.88
C SER A 419 -3.46 -7.75 21.99
N ALA A 420 -3.43 -9.07 21.85
CA ALA A 420 -2.64 -9.97 22.65
C ALA A 420 -1.69 -10.75 21.73
N GLU A 421 -0.42 -10.77 22.09
CA GLU A 421 0.62 -11.51 21.38
C GLU A 421 1.30 -12.48 22.36
N TYR A 422 1.43 -13.74 21.97
CA TYR A 422 2.03 -14.80 22.78
C TYR A 422 3.14 -15.51 22.02
N MET A 423 4.32 -15.56 22.63
CA MET A 423 5.51 -16.23 22.11
C MET A 423 5.69 -17.59 22.79
N ALA A 424 5.53 -18.67 22.05
CA ALA A 424 5.72 -20.05 22.52
C ALA A 424 6.90 -20.69 21.79
N GLY A 425 8.09 -20.47 22.27
CA GLY A 425 9.32 -20.98 21.66
C GLY A 425 9.49 -20.47 20.22
N ARG A 426 9.18 -21.32 19.23
CA ARG A 426 9.30 -21.02 17.80
C ARG A 426 8.01 -20.52 17.16
N HIS A 427 6.96 -20.41 17.94
CA HIS A 427 5.65 -20.00 17.51
C HIS A 427 5.34 -18.61 18.03
N ASN A 428 4.67 -17.82 17.20
CA ASN A 428 4.10 -16.53 17.56
C ASN A 428 2.60 -16.56 17.24
N PHE A 429 1.78 -16.21 18.22
CA PHE A 429 0.33 -16.10 18.10
C PHE A 429 -0.07 -14.67 18.42
N THR A 430 -0.85 -14.05 17.55
CA THR A 430 -1.38 -12.70 17.77
C THR A 430 -2.88 -12.71 17.53
N ALA A 431 -3.65 -12.13 18.44
CA ALA A 431 -5.06 -11.85 18.28
C ALA A 431 -5.29 -10.35 18.47
N THR A 432 -6.05 -9.73 17.59
CA THR A 432 -6.36 -8.29 17.61
C THR A 432 -7.84 -8.09 17.36
N GLY A 433 -8.51 -7.32 18.21
CA GLY A 433 -9.85 -6.79 17.95
C GLY A 433 -9.76 -5.30 17.67
N PHE A 434 -10.59 -4.78 16.77
CA PHE A 434 -10.64 -3.37 16.45
C PHE A 434 -12.07 -2.87 16.23
N TYR A 435 -12.26 -1.58 16.48
CA TYR A 435 -13.50 -0.87 16.20
C TYR A 435 -13.17 0.52 15.67
N ASN A 436 -13.73 0.86 14.52
CA ASN A 436 -13.59 2.15 13.86
C ASN A 436 -14.98 2.79 13.71
N LEU A 437 -15.10 4.03 14.13
CA LEU A 437 -16.23 4.91 13.83
C LEU A 437 -15.74 6.00 12.90
N VAL A 438 -16.36 6.15 11.72
CA VAL A 438 -16.05 7.19 10.74
C VAL A 438 -17.26 8.07 10.56
N ASP A 439 -17.15 9.34 10.91
CA ASP A 439 -18.18 10.35 10.78
C ASP A 439 -17.97 11.21 9.53
N SER A 440 -19.06 11.73 8.99
CA SER A 440 -19.05 12.65 7.83
C SER A 440 -18.34 12.06 6.60
N ARG A 441 -18.54 10.76 6.33
CA ARG A 441 -17.92 10.08 5.20
C ARG A 441 -18.21 10.76 3.87
N ILE A 442 -17.20 11.09 3.10
CA ILE A 442 -17.32 11.69 1.78
C ILE A 442 -17.58 10.60 0.75
N THR A 443 -18.69 10.70 0.05
CA THR A 443 -19.08 9.80 -1.04
C THR A 443 -19.94 10.55 -2.03
N THR A 444 -20.32 9.92 -3.13
CA THR A 444 -21.26 10.49 -4.09
C THR A 444 -22.68 9.98 -3.85
N VAL A 445 -23.65 10.85 -4.02
CA VAL A 445 -25.09 10.54 -3.94
C VAL A 445 -25.78 11.12 -5.16
N TRP A 446 -26.79 10.40 -5.67
CA TRP A 446 -27.57 10.87 -6.79
C TRP A 446 -28.39 12.12 -6.44
N ASN A 447 -28.29 13.14 -7.26
CA ASN A 447 -29.07 14.36 -7.17
C ASN A 447 -30.01 14.44 -8.38
N GLN A 448 -31.32 14.40 -8.13
CA GLN A 448 -32.33 14.40 -9.20
C GLN A 448 -32.41 15.73 -9.97
N GLU A 449 -32.09 16.86 -9.33
CA GLU A 449 -32.13 18.17 -9.99
C GLU A 449 -30.99 18.36 -10.99
N LEU A 450 -29.81 17.78 -10.67
CA LEU A 450 -28.62 17.85 -11.51
C LEU A 450 -28.49 16.67 -12.48
N ASP A 451 -29.38 15.68 -12.37
CA ASP A 451 -29.33 14.42 -13.12
C ASP A 451 -27.92 13.77 -13.09
N GLY A 452 -27.36 13.69 -11.89
CA GLY A 452 -26.01 13.20 -11.67
C GLY A 452 -25.69 12.95 -10.20
N GLN A 453 -24.49 12.49 -9.95
CA GLN A 453 -24.00 12.33 -8.59
C GLN A 453 -23.31 13.59 -8.08
N VAL A 454 -23.44 13.88 -6.79
CA VAL A 454 -22.77 15.00 -6.10
C VAL A 454 -21.98 14.45 -4.92
N TYR A 455 -20.74 14.89 -4.76
CA TYR A 455 -19.98 14.60 -3.54
C TYR A 455 -20.66 15.22 -2.31
N THR A 456 -20.89 14.42 -1.29
CA THR A 456 -21.54 14.84 -0.05
C THR A 456 -21.01 14.10 1.17
N ASN A 457 -21.26 14.65 2.35
CA ASN A 457 -20.97 13.98 3.60
C ASN A 457 -22.15 13.11 4.02
N MET A 458 -21.91 11.82 4.22
CA MET A 458 -22.91 10.82 4.59
C MET A 458 -22.86 10.47 6.07
N SER A 459 -23.90 9.75 6.51
CA SER A 459 -24.01 9.14 7.83
C SER A 459 -22.80 8.33 8.24
N PRO A 460 -22.57 8.13 9.57
CA PRO A 460 -21.44 7.38 10.08
C PRO A 460 -21.34 5.97 9.53
N LEU A 461 -20.11 5.56 9.25
CA LEU A 461 -19.74 4.17 8.98
C LEU A 461 -19.04 3.60 10.21
N GLN A 462 -19.51 2.47 10.70
CA GLN A 462 -18.84 1.72 11.76
C GLN A 462 -18.22 0.46 11.17
N VAL A 463 -16.98 0.18 11.51
CA VAL A 463 -16.28 -1.04 11.09
C VAL A 463 -15.72 -1.73 12.32
N ALA A 464 -16.20 -2.93 12.61
CA ALA A 464 -15.69 -3.76 13.69
C ALA A 464 -15.05 -5.03 13.12
N GLY A 465 -13.99 -5.51 13.76
CA GLY A 465 -13.37 -6.75 13.31
C GLY A 465 -12.43 -7.37 14.32
N ALA A 466 -12.00 -8.57 13.96
CA ALA A 466 -11.00 -9.32 14.71
C ALA A 466 -10.04 -10.02 13.74
N GLU A 467 -8.77 -10.05 14.12
CA GLU A 467 -7.72 -10.74 13.37
C GLU A 467 -6.98 -11.71 14.28
N ALA A 468 -6.66 -12.89 13.75
CA ALA A 468 -5.80 -13.85 14.39
C ALA A 468 -4.66 -14.24 13.45
N ASN A 469 -3.43 -14.25 13.96
CA ASN A 469 -2.24 -14.64 13.21
C ASN A 469 -1.44 -15.67 14.00
N ALA A 470 -0.99 -16.71 13.32
CA ALA A 470 -0.11 -17.72 13.89
C ALA A 470 1.05 -17.98 12.93
N THR A 471 2.27 -18.03 13.45
CA THR A 471 3.46 -18.33 12.66
C THR A 471 4.36 -19.30 13.39
N GLY A 472 5.07 -20.13 12.63
CA GLY A 472 6.09 -21.03 13.17
C GLY A 472 7.27 -21.16 12.21
N ARG A 473 8.48 -21.28 12.76
CA ARG A 473 9.71 -21.47 11.96
C ARG A 473 10.62 -22.48 12.63
N TYR A 474 11.09 -23.45 11.87
CA TYR A 474 11.89 -24.55 12.37
C TYR A 474 13.30 -24.58 11.73
N PRO A 475 14.35 -25.05 12.46
CA PRO A 475 15.71 -25.15 11.92
C PRO A 475 15.86 -26.11 10.75
N CYS A 476 14.93 -27.05 10.58
CA CYS A 476 14.93 -27.95 9.40
C CYS A 476 14.63 -27.22 8.09
N GLY A 477 14.21 -25.93 8.13
CA GLY A 477 13.85 -25.11 6.98
C GLY A 477 12.35 -24.94 6.79
N ILE A 478 11.51 -25.65 7.54
CA ILE A 478 10.05 -25.49 7.45
C ILE A 478 9.63 -24.21 8.16
N SER A 479 8.76 -23.44 7.52
CA SER A 479 8.04 -22.31 8.12
C SER A 479 6.60 -22.32 7.69
N TRP A 480 5.71 -21.83 8.55
CA TRP A 480 4.31 -21.70 8.24
C TRP A 480 3.73 -20.41 8.83
N ARG A 481 2.68 -19.92 8.18
CA ARG A 481 1.89 -18.77 8.60
C ARG A 481 0.43 -19.03 8.27
N VAL A 482 -0.44 -18.75 9.21
CA VAL A 482 -1.89 -18.76 9.01
C VAL A 482 -2.43 -17.47 9.61
N SER A 483 -3.26 -16.78 8.87
CA SER A 483 -3.91 -15.55 9.31
C SER A 483 -5.39 -15.60 8.96
N TYR A 484 -6.23 -15.07 9.84
CA TYR A 484 -7.67 -14.97 9.65
C TYR A 484 -8.13 -13.57 10.05
N ALA A 485 -9.07 -13.02 9.32
CA ALA A 485 -9.75 -11.76 9.63
C ALA A 485 -11.26 -11.92 9.53
N TYR A 486 -11.94 -11.33 10.48
CA TYR A 486 -13.37 -11.04 10.43
C TYR A 486 -13.56 -9.53 10.39
N THR A 487 -14.36 -9.04 9.43
CA THR A 487 -14.68 -7.62 9.27
C THR A 487 -16.18 -7.45 9.09
N ARG A 488 -16.78 -6.56 9.85
CA ARG A 488 -18.18 -6.21 9.73
C ARG A 488 -18.33 -4.70 9.60
N GLU A 489 -18.91 -4.28 8.49
CA GLU A 489 -19.38 -2.91 8.28
C GLU A 489 -20.81 -2.77 8.78
N MET A 490 -21.10 -1.66 9.43
CA MET A 490 -22.41 -1.32 9.96
C MET A 490 -22.71 0.11 9.55
N ILE A 491 -23.82 0.29 8.86
CA ILE A 491 -24.33 1.57 8.38
C ILE A 491 -25.64 1.89 9.07
N GLU A 492 -26.09 3.12 8.98
CA GLU A 492 -27.37 3.55 9.51
C GLU A 492 -28.52 2.75 8.89
N ARG A 493 -29.55 2.46 9.70
CA ARG A 493 -30.69 1.68 9.25
C ARG A 493 -31.43 2.37 8.11
N GLY A 494 -31.62 1.65 7.00
CA GLY A 494 -32.30 2.15 5.80
C GLY A 494 -31.37 2.69 4.72
N GLN A 495 -30.05 2.77 4.98
CA GLN A 495 -29.06 3.06 3.96
C GLN A 495 -28.63 1.78 3.24
N PRO A 496 -28.33 1.85 1.93
CA PRO A 496 -27.82 0.68 1.18
C PRO A 496 -26.37 0.37 1.57
N LEU A 497 -26.07 -0.91 1.80
CA LEU A 497 -24.71 -1.41 2.02
C LEU A 497 -24.06 -1.65 0.66
N LEU A 498 -23.43 -0.62 0.09
CA LEU A 498 -22.78 -0.70 -1.23
C LEU A 498 -21.38 -1.32 -1.19
N SER A 499 -20.81 -1.49 0.00
CA SER A 499 -19.49 -2.09 0.14
C SER A 499 -19.51 -3.58 -0.14
N SER A 500 -18.53 -4.04 -0.91
CA SER A 500 -18.29 -5.46 -1.20
C SER A 500 -17.25 -6.11 -0.27
N THR A 501 -17.00 -5.52 0.90
CA THR A 501 -16.07 -6.07 1.90
C THR A 501 -16.54 -7.45 2.37
N ARG A 502 -15.68 -8.45 2.16
CA ARG A 502 -16.00 -9.84 2.53
C ARG A 502 -15.84 -10.04 4.04
N PRO A 503 -16.87 -10.55 4.74
CA PRO A 503 -16.85 -10.67 6.20
C PRO A 503 -15.73 -11.53 6.74
N HIS A 504 -15.37 -12.60 6.05
CA HIS A 504 -14.34 -13.53 6.48
C HIS A 504 -13.26 -13.69 5.42
N ALA A 505 -12.01 -13.57 5.83
CA ALA A 505 -10.86 -13.79 4.97
C ALA A 505 -9.79 -14.58 5.73
N ALA A 506 -9.09 -15.46 5.04
CA ALA A 506 -7.95 -16.18 5.59
C ALA A 506 -6.82 -16.27 4.58
N THR A 507 -5.59 -16.25 5.07
CA THR A 507 -4.39 -16.54 4.29
C THR A 507 -3.58 -17.63 4.97
N ALA A 508 -2.96 -18.50 4.17
CA ALA A 508 -2.09 -19.55 4.67
C ALA A 508 -0.85 -19.66 3.79
N ARG A 509 0.29 -19.89 4.42
CA ARG A 509 1.55 -20.20 3.72
C ARG A 509 2.26 -21.33 4.45
N LEU A 510 2.73 -22.32 3.70
CA LEU A 510 3.66 -23.35 4.13
C LEU A 510 4.90 -23.26 3.23
N ALA A 511 6.07 -23.09 3.82
CA ALA A 511 7.30 -22.97 3.06
C ALA A 511 8.40 -23.89 3.62
N TYR A 512 9.26 -24.34 2.72
CA TYR A 512 10.48 -25.06 3.01
C TYR A 512 11.66 -24.35 2.36
N ASP A 513 12.60 -23.87 3.17
CA ASP A 513 13.81 -23.19 2.74
C ASP A 513 15.02 -23.94 3.30
N LYS A 514 15.85 -24.44 2.43
CA LYS A 514 17.06 -25.17 2.82
C LYS A 514 18.22 -24.81 1.91
N THR A 515 19.34 -24.46 2.52
CA THR A 515 20.59 -24.22 1.81
C THR A 515 21.59 -25.30 2.19
N TRP A 516 22.16 -25.94 1.20
CA TRP A 516 23.30 -26.82 1.29
C TRP A 516 24.54 -26.06 0.77
N LYS A 517 25.70 -26.63 0.87
CA LYS A 517 26.97 -25.95 0.59
C LYS A 517 26.97 -25.04 -0.67
N ASN A 518 26.43 -25.50 -1.78
CA ASN A 518 26.43 -24.80 -3.06
C ASN A 518 25.05 -24.79 -3.75
N TYR A 519 24.01 -25.23 -3.07
CA TYR A 519 22.66 -25.34 -3.61
C TYR A 519 21.65 -24.95 -2.57
N GLY A 520 20.66 -24.19 -2.96
CA GLY A 520 19.52 -23.83 -2.11
C GLY A 520 18.21 -24.18 -2.80
N LEU A 521 17.24 -24.58 -1.99
CA LEU A 521 15.89 -24.87 -2.43
C LEU A 521 14.90 -24.14 -1.54
N SER A 522 14.01 -23.37 -2.16
CA SER A 522 12.85 -22.75 -1.53
C SER A 522 11.60 -23.23 -2.26
N ILE A 523 10.64 -23.79 -1.51
CA ILE A 523 9.32 -24.16 -2.01
C ILE A 523 8.31 -23.52 -1.08
N ALA A 524 7.31 -22.85 -1.64
CA ALA A 524 6.22 -22.31 -0.84
C ALA A 524 4.87 -22.55 -1.52
N LEU A 525 3.92 -23.02 -0.72
CA LEU A 525 2.50 -23.06 -1.04
C LEU A 525 1.82 -21.95 -0.25
N SER A 526 1.28 -20.96 -0.93
CA SER A 526 0.54 -19.85 -0.33
C SER A 526 -0.88 -19.77 -0.91
N GLY A 527 -1.83 -19.40 -0.08
CA GLY A 527 -3.21 -19.31 -0.53
C GLY A 527 -4.02 -18.34 0.30
N ARG A 528 -5.12 -17.88 -0.31
CA ARG A 528 -6.13 -17.05 0.33
C ARG A 528 -7.50 -17.66 0.15
N TRP A 529 -8.33 -17.51 1.17
CA TRP A 529 -9.75 -17.83 1.16
C TRP A 529 -10.55 -16.60 1.55
N LEU A 530 -11.62 -16.34 0.84
CA LEU A 530 -12.53 -15.23 1.04
C LEU A 530 -13.96 -15.75 1.05
N SER A 531 -14.77 -15.36 2.04
CA SER A 531 -16.17 -15.79 2.16
C SER A 531 -17.05 -15.18 1.07
N ALA A 532 -18.27 -15.67 0.95
CA ALA A 532 -19.32 -14.96 0.23
C ALA A 532 -19.56 -13.58 0.84
N VAL A 533 -20.01 -12.64 0.03
CA VAL A 533 -20.43 -11.30 0.45
C VAL A 533 -21.81 -11.01 -0.09
N THR A 534 -22.66 -10.38 0.73
CA THR A 534 -23.97 -9.87 0.34
C THR A 534 -23.94 -8.35 0.49
N CYS A 535 -24.14 -7.64 -0.60
CA CYS A 535 -24.18 -6.18 -0.65
C CYS A 535 -25.37 -5.70 -1.49
N ASP A 536 -25.69 -4.45 -1.38
CA ASP A 536 -26.70 -3.81 -2.20
C ASP A 536 -26.02 -3.29 -3.48
N VAL A 537 -26.60 -3.55 -4.64
CA VAL A 537 -26.12 -3.07 -5.94
C VAL A 537 -27.24 -2.30 -6.63
N TYR A 538 -26.89 -1.26 -7.35
CA TYR A 538 -27.89 -0.50 -8.11
C TYR A 538 -28.44 -1.35 -9.26
N THR A 539 -29.77 -1.29 -9.46
CA THR A 539 -30.48 -2.05 -10.51
C THR A 539 -30.23 -1.48 -11.90
N GLU A 540 -29.97 -0.19 -11.97
CA GLU A 540 -29.71 0.52 -13.23
C GLU A 540 -28.43 1.36 -13.12
N LEU A 541 -27.63 1.34 -14.16
CA LEU A 541 -26.40 2.16 -14.23
C LEU A 541 -26.71 3.65 -14.45
N THR A 542 -27.97 4.00 -14.78
CA THR A 542 -28.36 5.35 -15.18
C THR A 542 -29.19 6.09 -14.15
N SER A 543 -29.78 5.42 -13.17
CA SER A 543 -30.67 6.10 -12.21
C SER A 543 -30.24 6.05 -10.75
N TYR A 544 -29.43 5.11 -10.32
CA TYR A 544 -28.94 4.96 -8.92
C TYR A 544 -30.03 5.13 -7.84
N GLU A 545 -31.30 4.92 -8.20
CA GLU A 545 -32.44 5.14 -7.30
C GLU A 545 -32.80 3.88 -6.52
N GLN A 546 -32.65 2.71 -7.16
CA GLN A 546 -33.06 1.46 -6.58
C GLN A 546 -31.88 0.51 -6.44
N THR A 547 -31.79 -0.13 -5.29
CA THR A 547 -30.81 -1.17 -5.04
C THR A 547 -31.47 -2.53 -4.88
N VAL A 548 -30.80 -3.57 -5.32
CA VAL A 548 -31.16 -4.97 -5.07
C VAL A 548 -30.06 -5.66 -4.27
N ARG A 549 -30.46 -6.50 -3.35
CA ARG A 549 -29.52 -7.29 -2.55
C ARG A 549 -28.95 -8.44 -3.36
N GLN A 550 -27.64 -8.40 -3.59
CA GLN A 550 -26.91 -9.39 -4.40
C GLN A 550 -25.89 -10.13 -3.53
N THR A 551 -25.80 -11.45 -3.72
CA THR A 551 -24.80 -12.27 -3.05
C THR A 551 -23.77 -12.78 -4.05
N TYR A 552 -22.50 -12.48 -3.79
CA TYR A 552 -21.35 -12.96 -4.57
C TYR A 552 -20.67 -14.11 -3.83
N PRO A 553 -20.36 -15.22 -4.51
CA PRO A 553 -19.81 -16.42 -3.89
C PRO A 553 -18.41 -16.16 -3.30
N GLY A 554 -18.05 -16.97 -2.31
CA GLY A 554 -16.70 -17.06 -1.79
C GLY A 554 -15.78 -17.82 -2.74
N TYR A 555 -14.48 -17.64 -2.57
CA TYR A 555 -13.48 -18.32 -3.39
C TYR A 555 -12.17 -18.58 -2.63
N THR A 556 -11.34 -19.44 -3.21
CA THR A 556 -9.98 -19.66 -2.74
C THR A 556 -9.01 -19.72 -3.92
N ILE A 557 -7.87 -19.07 -3.77
CA ILE A 557 -6.80 -19.04 -4.78
C ILE A 557 -5.50 -19.44 -4.12
N TRP A 558 -4.76 -20.35 -4.74
CA TRP A 558 -3.52 -20.90 -4.23
C TRP A 558 -2.41 -20.75 -5.25
N LYS A 559 -1.20 -20.46 -4.78
CA LYS A 559 0.02 -20.32 -5.56
C LYS A 559 1.08 -21.27 -5.03
N LEU A 560 1.72 -22.00 -5.93
CA LEU A 560 2.92 -22.79 -5.66
C LEU A 560 4.12 -22.07 -6.27
N SER A 561 5.12 -21.75 -5.47
CA SER A 561 6.39 -21.17 -5.91
C SER A 561 7.55 -22.09 -5.59
N LEU A 562 8.50 -22.17 -6.51
CA LEU A 562 9.74 -22.91 -6.40
C LEU A 562 10.88 -21.97 -6.78
N ALA A 563 11.88 -21.82 -5.91
CA ALA A 563 13.13 -21.16 -6.23
C ALA A 563 14.30 -22.10 -5.97
N GLN A 564 15.21 -22.17 -6.92
CA GLN A 564 16.44 -22.96 -6.83
C GLN A 564 17.64 -22.02 -6.89
N HIS A 565 18.40 -21.98 -5.81
CA HIS A 565 19.70 -21.32 -5.78
C HIS A 565 20.75 -22.27 -6.32
N LEU A 566 21.14 -22.04 -7.55
CA LEU A 566 22.20 -22.80 -8.21
C LEU A 566 23.57 -22.27 -7.80
N TRP A 567 24.64 -22.86 -8.29
CA TRP A 567 25.98 -22.37 -7.98
C TRP A 567 26.22 -20.95 -8.53
N ARG A 568 27.12 -20.19 -7.90
CA ARG A 568 27.61 -18.89 -8.38
C ARG A 568 26.55 -17.80 -8.53
N GLY A 569 25.58 -17.73 -7.60
CA GLY A 569 24.62 -16.62 -7.55
C GLY A 569 23.60 -16.63 -8.70
N MET A 570 23.33 -17.79 -9.29
CA MET A 570 22.25 -17.97 -10.26
C MET A 570 21.05 -18.60 -9.56
N ASP A 571 19.89 -17.95 -9.66
CA ASP A 571 18.62 -18.45 -9.15
C ASP A 571 17.65 -18.71 -10.30
N LEU A 572 16.95 -19.84 -10.23
CA LEU A 572 15.81 -20.17 -11.10
C LEU A 572 14.55 -20.13 -10.27
N THR A 573 13.50 -19.51 -10.80
CA THR A 573 12.18 -19.45 -10.17
C THR A 573 11.13 -20.03 -11.10
N LEU A 574 10.19 -20.79 -10.53
CA LEU A 574 8.99 -21.28 -11.20
C LEU A 574 7.79 -20.99 -10.29
N ALA A 575 6.71 -20.52 -10.87
CA ALA A 575 5.47 -20.33 -10.12
C ALA A 575 4.27 -20.84 -10.91
N VAL A 576 3.32 -21.39 -10.17
CA VAL A 576 1.99 -21.76 -10.65
C VAL A 576 1.00 -20.99 -9.82
N ASP A 577 0.37 -19.98 -10.44
CA ASP A 577 -0.69 -19.19 -9.84
C ASP A 577 -2.03 -19.85 -10.07
N ASN A 578 -2.98 -19.66 -9.13
CA ASN A 578 -4.30 -20.28 -9.17
C ASN A 578 -4.23 -21.81 -9.41
N LEU A 579 -3.47 -22.48 -8.54
CA LEU A 579 -3.12 -23.90 -8.65
C LEU A 579 -4.33 -24.82 -8.85
N PHE A 580 -5.49 -24.48 -8.30
CA PHE A 580 -6.72 -25.27 -8.38
C PHE A 580 -7.65 -24.82 -9.50
N ASN A 581 -7.17 -23.98 -10.42
CA ASN A 581 -7.90 -23.54 -11.62
C ASN A 581 -9.26 -22.91 -11.31
N TYR A 582 -9.34 -22.12 -10.25
CA TYR A 582 -10.56 -21.38 -9.95
C TYR A 582 -10.90 -20.40 -11.08
N ARG A 583 -12.14 -20.42 -11.55
CA ARG A 583 -12.68 -19.48 -12.53
C ARG A 583 -13.92 -18.83 -11.93
N PRO A 584 -14.03 -17.50 -11.89
CA PRO A 584 -15.23 -16.84 -11.40
C PRO A 584 -16.41 -17.12 -12.32
N GLY A 585 -17.56 -17.50 -11.74
CA GLY A 585 -18.81 -17.70 -12.49
C GLY A 585 -19.54 -16.38 -12.80
N TYR A 586 -18.96 -15.25 -12.41
CA TYR A 586 -19.47 -13.89 -12.64
C TYR A 586 -18.28 -12.93 -12.76
N TYR A 587 -18.49 -11.80 -13.39
CA TYR A 587 -17.54 -10.71 -13.39
C TYR A 587 -18.18 -9.44 -12.78
N TYR A 588 -17.60 -8.96 -11.70
CA TYR A 588 -17.99 -7.73 -11.01
C TYR A 588 -16.75 -7.14 -10.34
N SER A 589 -16.81 -5.89 -9.89
CA SER A 589 -15.68 -5.20 -9.24
C SER A 589 -15.05 -5.94 -8.04
N ASN A 590 -15.78 -6.87 -7.43
CA ASN A 590 -15.31 -7.71 -6.31
C ASN A 590 -14.90 -9.14 -6.72
N SER A 591 -14.90 -9.47 -8.01
CA SER A 591 -14.43 -10.78 -8.48
C SER A 591 -12.90 -10.79 -8.58
N PRO A 592 -12.25 -11.96 -8.37
CA PRO A 592 -10.81 -12.05 -8.59
C PRO A 592 -10.47 -11.93 -10.08
N THR A 593 -9.38 -11.25 -10.38
CA THR A 593 -8.87 -11.05 -11.74
C THR A 593 -8.07 -12.27 -12.21
N THR A 594 -8.75 -13.40 -12.44
CA THR A 594 -8.12 -14.65 -12.89
C THR A 594 -8.96 -15.34 -13.93
N ILE A 595 -8.31 -15.94 -14.92
CA ILE A 595 -8.95 -16.81 -15.95
C ILE A 595 -8.61 -18.28 -15.77
N GLY A 596 -8.07 -18.66 -14.63
CA GLY A 596 -7.64 -20.01 -14.30
C GLY A 596 -6.15 -20.11 -13.98
N THR A 597 -5.61 -21.31 -14.08
CA THR A 597 -4.21 -21.59 -13.74
C THR A 597 -3.26 -20.92 -14.73
N THR A 598 -2.25 -20.22 -14.20
CA THR A 598 -1.17 -19.60 -14.98
C THR A 598 0.19 -20.03 -14.45
N CYS A 599 1.19 -20.03 -15.32
CA CYS A 599 2.57 -20.40 -14.98
C CYS A 599 3.51 -19.28 -15.36
N SER A 600 4.61 -19.17 -14.61
CA SER A 600 5.72 -18.27 -14.93
C SER A 600 7.06 -18.87 -14.54
N ALA A 601 8.10 -18.47 -15.26
CA ALA A 601 9.48 -18.87 -15.02
C ALA A 601 10.39 -17.64 -15.01
N GLY A 602 11.38 -17.63 -14.15
CA GLY A 602 12.34 -16.55 -14.04
C GLY A 602 13.76 -17.04 -13.77
N ILE A 603 14.71 -16.18 -14.09
CA ILE A 603 16.12 -16.34 -13.79
C ILE A 603 16.65 -15.06 -13.16
N SER A 604 17.50 -15.17 -12.15
CA SER A 604 18.26 -14.06 -11.64
C SER A 604 19.75 -14.41 -11.50
N LEU A 605 20.60 -13.41 -11.68
CA LEU A 605 22.04 -13.53 -11.61
C LEU A 605 22.59 -12.47 -10.65
N ASN A 606 23.30 -12.90 -9.62
CA ASN A 606 24.13 -12.06 -8.77
C ASN A 606 25.57 -12.14 -9.25
N LEU A 607 26.04 -11.10 -9.96
CA LEU A 607 27.36 -11.12 -10.60
C LEU A 607 28.51 -11.10 -9.59
N GLU A 608 28.31 -10.52 -8.42
CA GLU A 608 29.32 -10.54 -7.36
C GLU A 608 29.64 -11.97 -6.91
N GLN A 609 28.58 -12.75 -6.61
CA GLN A 609 28.74 -14.17 -6.24
C GLN A 609 29.27 -14.99 -7.40
N PHE A 610 28.92 -14.64 -8.64
CA PHE A 610 29.39 -15.31 -9.83
C PHE A 610 30.91 -15.16 -10.01
N PHE A 611 31.48 -14.01 -9.67
CA PHE A 611 32.93 -13.74 -9.80
C PHE A 611 33.74 -14.03 -8.53
N LYS A 612 33.16 -14.12 -7.35
CA LYS A 612 33.84 -14.42 -6.07
C LYS A 612 34.32 -15.89 -5.92
N SER A 613 34.02 -16.77 -6.85
CA SER A 613 34.40 -18.20 -6.70
C SER A 613 35.82 -18.43 -7.17
N LYS A 614 36.80 -18.11 -6.31
CA LYS A 614 38.10 -18.77 -6.27
C LYS A 614 38.55 -18.99 -4.83
#